data_492a30f9ee5a800209f87ea2e8f8cc89
#
_entry.id   492a30f9ee5a800209f87ea2e8f8cc89
#
_cell.length_a   1.000
_cell.length_b   1.000
_cell.length_c   1.000
_cell.angle_alpha   90.00
_cell.angle_beta   90.00
_cell.angle_gamma   90.00
#
_symmetry.space_group_name_H-M   'P 1'
#
loop_
_entity.id
_entity.type
_entity.pdbx_description
1 polymer ?
#
loop_
_entity_poly.entity_id
_entity_poly.type
_entity_poly.pdbx_seq_one_letter_code
_entity_poly.pdbx_strand_id
1 'polypeptide(L)'
;MNKEQKYQYFYEYLLKIQSIAKIGKLFSKDPYALKNYDEIERLTMDELNRFTNLNFDRPNYFSRDVYPTPNVSVRCVILKNDEVLLVKEIKEQAYSLPGGWCDLYETPLEAIERECIEEAGVKLENIELIGLYSKMPSDEKEAAKNINCVPEYQITFKANVKEYVRKEDLETDDVKFFKISSLPKLSNKVSEETWNKIFENLKSNKIYCD
;
A
#
# COMPACT_ATOMS: atom_id res chain seq x y z
N MET A 1 24.32 16.96 6.71
CA MET A 1 24.18 15.53 7.04
C MET A 1 25.50 15.02 7.59
N ASN A 2 25.53 14.53 8.81
CA ASN A 2 26.72 13.95 9.43
C ASN A 2 27.03 12.55 8.85
N LYS A 3 28.14 11.90 9.28
CA LYS A 3 28.55 10.60 8.74
C LYS A 3 27.51 9.49 9.02
N GLU A 4 26.90 9.52 10.17
CA GLU A 4 25.90 8.54 10.62
C GLU A 4 24.60 8.66 9.82
N GLN A 5 24.13 9.89 9.59
CA GLN A 5 22.98 10.17 8.74
C GLN A 5 23.20 9.76 7.27
N LYS A 6 24.44 9.93 6.75
CA LYS A 6 24.78 9.46 5.40
C LYS A 6 24.77 7.94 5.31
N TYR A 7 25.25 7.26 6.36
CA TYR A 7 25.25 5.82 6.46
C TYR A 7 23.80 5.28 6.45
N GLN A 8 22.97 5.79 7.34
CA GLN A 8 21.56 5.39 7.43
C GLN A 8 20.81 5.62 6.13
N TYR A 9 20.96 6.81 5.54
CA TYR A 9 20.33 7.13 4.25
C TYR A 9 20.72 6.16 3.13
N PHE A 10 22.01 5.83 3.01
CA PHE A 10 22.49 4.94 1.96
C PHE A 10 22.03 3.49 2.18
N TYR A 11 21.98 3.02 3.43
CA TYR A 11 21.44 1.73 3.78
C TYR A 11 19.96 1.60 3.40
N GLU A 12 19.14 2.56 3.79
CA GLU A 12 17.71 2.62 3.46
C GLU A 12 17.48 2.70 1.93
N TYR A 13 18.31 3.47 1.24
CA TYR A 13 18.27 3.57 -0.22
C TYR A 13 18.48 2.20 -0.90
N LEU A 14 19.48 1.42 -0.47
CA LEU A 14 19.71 0.09 -1.02
C LEU A 14 18.53 -0.85 -0.77
N LEU A 15 17.95 -0.81 0.43
CA LEU A 15 16.79 -1.64 0.76
C LEU A 15 15.55 -1.23 -0.04
N LYS A 16 15.35 0.06 -0.27
CA LYS A 16 14.25 0.54 -1.11
C LYS A 16 14.38 0.06 -2.55
N ILE A 17 15.58 0.10 -3.13
CA ILE A 17 15.83 -0.42 -4.49
C ILE A 17 15.56 -1.93 -4.56
N GLN A 18 15.99 -2.71 -3.56
CA GLN A 18 15.67 -4.14 -3.49
C GLN A 18 14.17 -4.40 -3.39
N SER A 19 13.47 -3.61 -2.60
CA SER A 19 12.02 -3.70 -2.48
C SER A 19 11.33 -3.49 -3.84
N ILE A 20 11.74 -2.46 -4.58
CA ILE A 20 11.22 -2.18 -5.93
C ILE A 20 11.48 -3.35 -6.87
N ALA A 21 12.68 -3.91 -6.87
CA ALA A 21 13.01 -5.07 -7.71
C ALA A 21 12.15 -6.29 -7.33
N LYS A 22 11.97 -6.57 -6.05
CA LYS A 22 11.12 -7.67 -5.56
C LYS A 22 9.66 -7.49 -5.98
N ILE A 23 9.11 -6.30 -5.85
CA ILE A 23 7.76 -5.96 -6.32
C ILE A 23 7.66 -6.16 -7.83
N GLY A 24 8.63 -5.67 -8.58
CA GLY A 24 8.68 -5.86 -10.04
C GLY A 24 8.70 -7.32 -10.44
N LYS A 25 9.44 -8.19 -9.74
CA LYS A 25 9.45 -9.64 -9.97
C LYS A 25 8.10 -10.30 -9.68
N LEU A 26 7.37 -9.84 -8.67
CA LEU A 26 6.07 -10.40 -8.32
C LEU A 26 5.00 -10.12 -9.39
N PHE A 27 5.04 -8.95 -10.01
CA PHE A 27 3.99 -8.49 -10.93
C PHE A 27 4.36 -8.58 -12.41
N SER A 28 5.65 -8.63 -12.76
CA SER A 28 6.07 -8.73 -14.16
C SER A 28 5.97 -10.17 -14.68
N LYS A 29 5.51 -10.31 -15.93
CA LYS A 29 5.58 -11.53 -16.71
C LYS A 29 6.57 -11.41 -17.87
N ASP A 30 7.18 -10.24 -18.03
CA ASP A 30 8.16 -9.97 -19.08
C ASP A 30 9.52 -10.58 -18.69
N PRO A 31 10.07 -11.51 -19.47
CA PRO A 31 11.36 -12.16 -19.16
C PRO A 31 12.53 -11.18 -19.07
N TYR A 32 12.52 -10.11 -19.86
CA TYR A 32 13.56 -9.08 -19.81
C TYR A 32 13.48 -8.25 -18.53
N ALA A 33 12.28 -7.86 -18.13
CA ALA A 33 12.07 -7.16 -16.88
C ALA A 33 12.48 -8.02 -15.67
N LEU A 34 12.09 -9.30 -15.64
CA LEU A 34 12.47 -10.25 -14.60
C LEU A 34 13.98 -10.36 -14.47
N LYS A 35 14.71 -10.49 -15.60
CA LYS A 35 16.18 -10.53 -15.62
C LYS A 35 16.80 -9.24 -15.06
N ASN A 36 16.22 -8.08 -15.36
CA ASN A 36 16.69 -6.81 -14.84
C ASN A 36 16.47 -6.71 -13.32
N TYR A 37 15.33 -7.21 -12.81
CA TYR A 37 15.06 -7.23 -11.37
C TYR A 37 16.01 -8.18 -10.63
N ASP A 38 16.32 -9.36 -11.19
CA ASP A 38 17.33 -10.27 -10.63
C ASP A 38 18.69 -9.60 -10.53
N GLU A 39 19.08 -8.85 -11.56
CA GLU A 39 20.34 -8.11 -11.56
C GLU A 39 20.36 -6.98 -10.52
N ILE A 40 19.26 -6.25 -10.34
CA ILE A 40 19.14 -5.23 -9.31
C ILE A 40 19.25 -5.85 -7.91
N GLU A 41 18.58 -6.96 -7.65
CA GLU A 41 18.69 -7.69 -6.37
C GLU A 41 20.14 -8.09 -6.09
N ARG A 42 20.83 -8.67 -7.11
CA ARG A 42 22.22 -9.06 -6.98
C ARG A 42 23.14 -7.88 -6.67
N LEU A 43 23.06 -6.80 -7.46
CA LEU A 43 23.91 -5.62 -7.30
C LEU A 43 23.71 -4.95 -5.94
N THR A 44 22.47 -4.84 -5.50
CA THR A 44 22.16 -4.23 -4.19
C THR A 44 22.59 -5.12 -3.03
N MET A 45 22.52 -6.46 -3.16
CA MET A 45 23.06 -7.35 -2.14
C MET A 45 24.59 -7.30 -2.07
N ASP A 46 25.26 -7.27 -3.21
CA ASP A 46 26.72 -7.13 -3.25
C ASP A 46 27.16 -5.84 -2.57
N GLU A 47 26.43 -4.74 -2.80
CA GLU A 47 26.72 -3.47 -2.18
C GLU A 47 26.35 -3.43 -0.69
N LEU A 48 25.24 -4.05 -0.28
CA LEU A 48 24.88 -4.20 1.14
C LEU A 48 25.97 -4.98 1.90
N ASN A 49 26.42 -6.11 1.38
CA ASN A 49 27.51 -6.89 1.97
C ASN A 49 28.77 -6.05 2.14
N ARG A 50 29.16 -5.33 1.09
CA ARG A 50 30.34 -4.46 1.10
C ARG A 50 30.21 -3.28 2.07
N PHE A 51 29.05 -2.64 2.06
CA PHE A 51 28.78 -1.45 2.85
C PHE A 51 28.65 -1.74 4.35
N THR A 52 27.97 -2.85 4.71
CA THR A 52 27.79 -3.26 6.12
C THR A 52 28.95 -4.06 6.66
N ASN A 53 29.83 -4.56 5.81
CA ASN A 53 30.88 -5.55 6.12
C ASN A 53 30.29 -6.85 6.74
N LEU A 54 29.05 -7.18 6.37
CA LEU A 54 28.37 -8.42 6.75
C LEU A 54 28.28 -9.32 5.52
N ASN A 55 28.13 -10.61 5.72
CA ASN A 55 27.86 -11.56 4.64
C ASN A 55 26.42 -12.08 4.82
N PHE A 56 25.50 -11.57 4.02
CA PHE A 56 24.15 -12.07 3.97
C PHE A 56 24.10 -13.28 3.02
N ASP A 57 24.21 -14.50 3.56
CA ASP A 57 24.14 -15.74 2.78
C ASP A 57 22.69 -16.03 2.35
N ARG A 58 22.17 -15.20 1.46
CA ARG A 58 20.82 -15.28 0.91
C ARG A 58 20.69 -14.51 -0.40
N PRO A 59 19.75 -14.90 -1.30
CA PRO A 59 19.63 -14.31 -2.63
C PRO A 59 19.19 -12.85 -2.63
N ASN A 60 18.46 -12.42 -1.59
CA ASN A 60 18.08 -11.03 -1.37
C ASN A 60 17.80 -10.75 0.11
N TYR A 61 17.77 -9.50 0.50
CA TYR A 61 17.53 -9.09 1.89
C TYR A 61 16.23 -9.63 2.48
N PHE A 62 15.19 -9.74 1.64
CA PHE A 62 13.85 -10.18 2.01
C PHE A 62 13.61 -11.67 1.78
N SER A 63 14.66 -12.49 1.67
CA SER A 63 14.49 -13.93 1.48
C SER A 63 13.70 -14.56 2.63
N ARG A 64 13.03 -15.67 2.33
CA ARG A 64 11.98 -16.28 3.16
C ARG A 64 12.41 -16.83 4.53
N ASP A 65 13.67 -16.69 4.90
CA ASP A 65 14.15 -17.00 6.25
C ASP A 65 13.67 -15.99 7.30
N VAL A 66 13.07 -14.88 6.85
CA VAL A 66 12.33 -13.96 7.71
C VAL A 66 10.93 -14.55 7.94
N TYR A 67 10.50 -14.58 9.19
CA TYR A 67 9.16 -15.04 9.56
C TYR A 67 8.09 -14.37 8.67
N PRO A 68 7.23 -15.14 7.95
CA PRO A 68 6.24 -14.56 7.07
C PRO A 68 5.22 -13.77 7.88
N THR A 69 5.09 -12.49 7.57
CA THR A 69 4.11 -11.59 8.19
C THR A 69 3.03 -11.20 7.19
N PRO A 70 1.83 -10.82 7.63
CA PRO A 70 0.84 -10.20 6.77
C PRO A 70 1.39 -8.96 6.07
N ASN A 71 0.92 -8.72 4.86
CA ASN A 71 1.16 -7.47 4.16
C ASN A 71 0.42 -6.33 4.87
N VAL A 72 0.87 -5.11 4.68
CA VAL A 72 0.23 -3.93 5.27
C VAL A 72 -0.20 -2.97 4.17
N SER A 73 -1.48 -2.60 4.18
CA SER A 73 -2.02 -1.58 3.31
C SER A 73 -2.68 -0.46 4.10
N VAL A 74 -2.87 0.67 3.46
CA VAL A 74 -3.59 1.82 4.01
C VAL A 74 -4.78 2.19 3.14
N ARG A 75 -5.86 2.67 3.75
CA ARG A 75 -7.02 3.25 3.07
C ARG A 75 -7.48 4.53 3.77
N CYS A 76 -7.99 5.49 3.00
CA CYS A 76 -8.52 6.72 3.55
C CYS A 76 -10.01 6.90 3.25
N VAL A 77 -10.80 7.16 4.28
CA VAL A 77 -12.18 7.62 4.18
C VAL A 77 -12.18 9.13 4.25
N ILE A 78 -12.34 9.77 3.09
CA ILE A 78 -12.42 11.24 3.00
C ILE A 78 -13.88 11.60 2.84
N LEU A 79 -14.44 12.28 3.85
CA LEU A 79 -15.84 12.63 3.92
C LEU A 79 -16.08 14.10 3.59
N LYS A 80 -17.18 14.35 2.89
CA LYS A 80 -17.75 15.69 2.71
C LYS A 80 -19.27 15.59 2.87
N ASN A 81 -19.77 16.02 4.00
CA ASN A 81 -21.16 15.82 4.42
C ASN A 81 -21.51 14.31 4.49
N ASP A 82 -22.49 13.86 3.71
CA ASP A 82 -22.93 12.46 3.57
C ASP A 82 -22.29 11.74 2.37
N GLU A 83 -21.23 12.31 1.80
CA GLU A 83 -20.53 11.78 0.64
C GLU A 83 -19.11 11.31 1.02
N VAL A 84 -18.63 10.26 0.35
CA VAL A 84 -17.28 9.72 0.45
C VAL A 84 -16.55 9.87 -0.88
N LEU A 85 -15.28 10.28 -0.82
CA LEU A 85 -14.42 10.37 -2.00
C LEU A 85 -13.94 8.98 -2.36
N LEU A 86 -14.14 8.62 -3.64
CA LEU A 86 -13.68 7.38 -4.22
C LEU A 86 -12.84 7.65 -5.47
N VAL A 87 -11.92 6.74 -5.74
CA VAL A 87 -11.07 6.71 -6.92
C VAL A 87 -11.49 5.54 -7.82
N LYS A 88 -11.48 5.73 -9.14
CA LYS A 88 -11.87 4.69 -10.09
C LYS A 88 -10.64 3.95 -10.61
N GLU A 89 -10.57 2.68 -10.33
CA GLU A 89 -9.53 1.78 -10.79
C GLU A 89 -9.64 1.52 -12.29
N ILE A 90 -8.59 1.80 -13.05
CA ILE A 90 -8.58 1.59 -14.50
C ILE A 90 -8.78 0.12 -14.87
N LYS A 91 -8.09 -0.79 -14.16
CA LYS A 91 -8.14 -2.23 -14.48
C LYS A 91 -9.52 -2.86 -14.20
N GLU A 92 -10.14 -2.51 -13.08
CA GLU A 92 -11.40 -3.11 -12.64
C GLU A 92 -12.63 -2.35 -13.12
N GLN A 93 -12.46 -1.10 -13.61
CA GLN A 93 -13.54 -0.17 -13.94
C GLN A 93 -14.57 -0.08 -12.79
N ALA A 94 -14.05 0.01 -11.57
CA ALA A 94 -14.81 0.05 -10.32
C ALA A 94 -14.15 1.01 -9.35
N TYR A 95 -14.87 1.46 -8.33
CA TYR A 95 -14.41 2.46 -7.39
C TYR A 95 -13.90 1.86 -6.08
N SER A 96 -12.86 2.47 -5.50
CA SER A 96 -12.33 2.12 -4.19
C SER A 96 -12.06 3.35 -3.32
N LEU A 97 -11.80 3.14 -2.04
CA LEU A 97 -11.16 4.15 -1.20
C LEU A 97 -9.73 4.39 -1.70
N PRO A 98 -9.25 5.64 -1.75
CA PRO A 98 -7.85 5.90 -2.04
C PRO A 98 -6.94 5.22 -1.03
N GLY A 99 -5.82 4.67 -1.51
CA GLY A 99 -4.83 3.97 -0.72
C GLY A 99 -4.27 2.72 -1.38
N GLY A 100 -3.14 2.25 -0.87
CA GLY A 100 -2.36 1.13 -1.41
C GLY A 100 -1.48 0.46 -0.37
N TRP A 101 -0.39 -0.11 -0.82
CA TRP A 101 0.58 -0.77 0.03
C TRP A 101 1.46 0.24 0.77
N CYS A 102 1.80 -0.08 2.03
CA CYS A 102 2.87 0.63 2.71
C CYS A 102 4.21 0.22 2.13
N ASP A 103 5.00 1.18 1.70
CA ASP A 103 6.37 0.95 1.27
C ASP A 103 7.30 0.72 2.47
N LEU A 104 8.45 0.08 2.22
CA LEU A 104 9.48 -0.05 3.25
C LEU A 104 9.96 1.31 3.75
N TYR A 105 10.15 1.41 5.06
CA TYR A 105 10.55 2.65 5.75
C TYR A 105 9.57 3.82 5.62
N GLU A 106 8.33 3.51 5.26
CA GLU A 106 7.23 4.45 5.24
C GLU A 106 6.32 4.16 6.43
N THR A 107 5.98 5.17 7.19
CA THR A 107 4.95 5.04 8.23
C THR A 107 3.56 4.95 7.59
N PRO A 108 2.56 4.36 8.25
CA PRO A 108 1.19 4.33 7.70
C PRO A 108 0.61 5.71 7.41
N LEU A 109 1.04 6.76 8.12
CA LEU A 109 0.63 8.14 7.84
C LEU A 109 1.28 8.67 6.56
N GLU A 110 2.56 8.46 6.36
CA GLU A 110 3.26 8.84 5.13
C GLU A 110 2.68 8.09 3.93
N ALA A 111 2.41 6.78 4.09
CA ALA A 111 1.79 5.97 3.04
C ALA A 111 0.43 6.54 2.62
N ILE A 112 -0.45 6.85 3.56
CA ILE A 112 -1.79 7.33 3.20
C ILE A 112 -1.77 8.74 2.62
N GLU A 113 -0.86 9.61 3.06
CA GLU A 113 -0.67 10.93 2.46
C GLU A 113 -0.18 10.83 1.02
N ARG A 114 0.81 9.97 0.75
CA ARG A 114 1.33 9.70 -0.59
C ARG A 114 0.24 9.17 -1.52
N GLU A 115 -0.44 8.10 -1.11
CA GLU A 115 -1.51 7.46 -1.90
C GLU A 115 -2.64 8.43 -2.24
N CYS A 116 -3.07 9.26 -1.29
CA CYS A 116 -4.12 10.26 -1.54
C CYS A 116 -3.67 11.36 -2.51
N ILE A 117 -2.40 11.72 -2.52
CA ILE A 117 -1.85 12.63 -3.52
C ILE A 117 -1.80 11.95 -4.90
N GLU A 118 -1.27 10.75 -4.97
CA GLU A 118 -1.08 10.00 -6.21
C GLU A 118 -2.42 9.64 -6.86
N GLU A 119 -3.30 8.96 -6.12
CA GLU A 119 -4.56 8.44 -6.67
C GLU A 119 -5.70 9.46 -6.73
N ALA A 120 -5.82 10.32 -5.72
CA ALA A 120 -6.95 11.24 -5.59
C ALA A 120 -6.60 12.71 -5.84
N GLY A 121 -5.32 13.09 -5.93
CA GLY A 121 -4.89 14.47 -6.09
C GLY A 121 -5.27 15.36 -4.92
N VAL A 122 -5.20 14.84 -3.69
CA VAL A 122 -5.56 15.60 -2.48
C VAL A 122 -4.48 15.50 -1.41
N LYS A 123 -4.18 16.61 -0.76
CA LYS A 123 -3.46 16.62 0.51
C LYS A 123 -4.46 16.52 1.65
N LEU A 124 -4.09 15.79 2.68
CA LEU A 124 -4.94 15.50 3.83
C LEU A 124 -4.71 16.47 4.99
N GLU A 125 -5.74 16.62 5.83
CA GLU A 125 -5.65 17.19 7.17
C GLU A 125 -6.59 16.45 8.13
N ASN A 126 -6.34 16.58 9.43
CA ASN A 126 -7.12 15.92 10.48
C ASN A 126 -7.18 14.39 10.28
N ILE A 127 -6.02 13.78 10.03
CA ILE A 127 -5.92 12.35 9.78
C ILE A 127 -6.10 11.60 11.12
N GLU A 128 -7.11 10.75 11.19
CA GLU A 128 -7.44 9.95 12.37
C GLU A 128 -7.49 8.48 12.01
N LEU A 129 -6.86 7.63 12.82
CA LEU A 129 -7.01 6.18 12.70
C LEU A 129 -8.44 5.78 13.10
N ILE A 130 -9.14 5.06 12.22
CA ILE A 130 -10.48 4.56 12.50
C ILE A 130 -10.54 3.04 12.62
N GLY A 131 -9.58 2.31 12.08
CA GLY A 131 -9.57 0.87 12.28
C GLY A 131 -8.42 0.12 11.62
N LEU A 132 -8.23 -1.09 12.12
CA LEU A 132 -7.37 -2.14 11.58
C LEU A 132 -8.25 -3.31 11.19
N TYR A 133 -8.25 -3.67 9.91
CA TYR A 133 -9.10 -4.71 9.33
C TYR A 133 -8.24 -5.82 8.77
N SER A 134 -8.49 -7.05 9.21
CA SER A 134 -7.81 -8.23 8.68
C SER A 134 -8.47 -8.70 7.39
N LYS A 135 -7.69 -8.79 6.32
CA LYS A 135 -8.12 -9.37 5.06
C LYS A 135 -7.44 -10.73 4.90
N MET A 136 -8.21 -11.77 5.18
CA MET A 136 -7.76 -13.14 5.03
C MET A 136 -8.16 -13.68 3.65
N PRO A 137 -7.35 -14.56 3.03
CA PRO A 137 -7.76 -15.28 1.84
C PRO A 137 -9.07 -16.03 2.12
N SER A 138 -10.07 -15.87 1.26
CA SER A 138 -11.42 -16.42 1.51
C SER A 138 -11.50 -17.95 1.38
N ASP A 139 -10.64 -18.54 0.57
CA ASP A 139 -10.46 -19.99 0.44
C ASP A 139 -9.09 -20.38 -0.16
N GLU A 140 -8.76 -21.70 -0.06
CA GLU A 140 -7.51 -22.25 -0.61
C GLU A 140 -7.41 -22.11 -2.13
N LYS A 141 -8.53 -22.04 -2.86
CA LYS A 141 -8.54 -21.90 -4.32
C LYS A 141 -8.28 -20.48 -4.74
N GLU A 142 -8.74 -19.50 -3.97
CA GLU A 142 -8.40 -18.09 -4.17
C GLU A 142 -6.94 -17.85 -3.81
N ALA A 143 -6.48 -18.43 -2.70
CA ALA A 143 -5.08 -18.44 -2.31
C ALA A 143 -4.17 -19.07 -3.38
N ALA A 144 -4.58 -20.17 -4.00
CA ALA A 144 -3.81 -20.84 -5.06
C ALA A 144 -3.76 -20.05 -6.38
N LYS A 145 -4.72 -19.18 -6.64
CA LYS A 145 -4.78 -18.35 -7.86
C LYS A 145 -4.06 -17.01 -7.67
N ASN A 146 -3.96 -16.52 -6.46
CA ASN A 146 -3.30 -15.28 -6.12
C ASN A 146 -1.86 -15.56 -5.73
N ILE A 147 -0.92 -14.97 -6.47
CA ILE A 147 0.51 -14.95 -6.13
C ILE A 147 0.72 -14.31 -4.74
N ASN A 148 -0.23 -13.54 -4.26
CA ASN A 148 -0.27 -12.88 -2.96
C ASN A 148 -1.17 -13.63 -1.95
N CYS A 149 -0.88 -14.91 -1.68
CA CYS A 149 -1.56 -15.69 -0.64
C CYS A 149 -1.26 -15.23 0.80
N VAL A 150 -0.67 -14.06 0.96
CA VAL A 150 -0.31 -13.54 2.28
C VAL A 150 -1.49 -12.72 2.80
N PRO A 151 -1.96 -12.98 4.03
CA PRO A 151 -2.94 -12.12 4.68
C PRO A 151 -2.53 -10.64 4.64
N GLU A 152 -3.50 -9.76 4.72
CA GLU A 152 -3.28 -8.32 4.71
C GLU A 152 -3.90 -7.68 5.94
N TYR A 153 -3.18 -6.77 6.57
CA TYR A 153 -3.71 -5.84 7.54
C TYR A 153 -3.95 -4.49 6.88
N GLN A 154 -5.22 -4.12 6.76
CA GLN A 154 -5.62 -2.83 6.21
C GLN A 154 -5.79 -1.82 7.33
N ILE A 155 -4.92 -0.83 7.37
CA ILE A 155 -5.02 0.31 8.29
C ILE A 155 -5.89 1.37 7.62
N THR A 156 -7.00 1.73 8.25
CA THR A 156 -7.95 2.68 7.67
C THR A 156 -7.99 3.97 8.47
N PHE A 157 -7.81 5.06 7.75
CA PHE A 157 -7.85 6.42 8.29
C PHE A 157 -9.13 7.14 7.82
N LYS A 158 -9.54 8.12 8.60
CA LYS A 158 -10.49 9.16 8.21
C LYS A 158 -9.72 10.48 8.12
N ALA A 159 -10.01 11.28 7.11
CA ALA A 159 -9.37 12.58 6.94
C ALA A 159 -10.27 13.57 6.22
N ASN A 160 -9.86 14.85 6.21
CA ASN A 160 -10.45 15.91 5.40
C ASN A 160 -9.50 16.32 4.27
N VAL A 161 -10.05 16.87 3.20
CA VAL A 161 -9.25 17.49 2.14
C VAL A 161 -8.73 18.83 2.64
N LYS A 162 -7.41 18.96 2.69
CA LYS A 162 -6.73 20.23 2.97
C LYS A 162 -6.56 21.08 1.71
N GLU A 163 -6.12 20.41 0.62
CA GLU A 163 -5.76 21.07 -0.62
C GLU A 163 -5.93 20.08 -1.79
N TYR A 164 -6.43 20.58 -2.93
CA TYR A 164 -6.39 19.83 -4.19
C TYR A 164 -5.08 20.12 -4.91
N VAL A 165 -4.40 19.05 -5.34
CA VAL A 165 -3.13 19.11 -6.05
C VAL A 165 -3.22 18.37 -7.38
N ARG A 166 -2.17 18.45 -8.19
CA ARG A 166 -2.12 17.66 -9.41
C ARG A 166 -1.98 16.18 -9.06
N LYS A 167 -2.88 15.35 -9.59
CA LYS A 167 -2.79 13.90 -9.52
C LYS A 167 -1.63 13.39 -10.38
N GLU A 168 -0.84 12.45 -9.86
CA GLU A 168 0.36 11.95 -10.53
C GLU A 168 0.28 10.46 -10.92
N ASP A 169 -0.81 9.76 -10.54
CA ASP A 169 -0.97 8.34 -10.77
C ASP A 169 -1.55 7.98 -12.15
N LEU A 170 -1.16 6.79 -12.63
CA LEU A 170 -1.64 6.17 -13.86
C LEU A 170 -2.60 4.98 -13.61
N GLU A 171 -2.90 4.64 -12.35
CA GLU A 171 -3.73 3.50 -11.98
C GLU A 171 -5.21 3.86 -11.85
N THR A 172 -5.52 5.14 -11.61
CA THR A 172 -6.88 5.64 -11.43
C THR A 172 -7.23 6.71 -12.47
N ASP A 173 -8.44 6.66 -13.04
CA ASP A 173 -8.87 7.56 -14.12
C ASP A 173 -9.95 8.58 -13.71
N ASP A 174 -10.61 8.38 -12.58
CA ASP A 174 -11.67 9.26 -12.08
C ASP A 174 -11.65 9.38 -10.56
N VAL A 175 -11.99 10.57 -10.05
CA VAL A 175 -12.04 10.86 -8.62
C VAL A 175 -13.31 11.64 -8.32
N LYS A 176 -14.22 11.06 -7.53
CA LYS A 176 -15.52 11.67 -7.24
C LYS A 176 -16.00 11.41 -5.82
N PHE A 177 -16.83 12.33 -5.35
CA PHE A 177 -17.64 12.12 -4.14
C PHE A 177 -18.94 11.41 -4.49
N PHE A 178 -19.29 10.39 -3.71
CA PHE A 178 -20.53 9.63 -3.84
C PHE A 178 -21.26 9.60 -2.52
N LYS A 179 -22.60 9.69 -2.57
CA LYS A 179 -23.41 9.50 -1.36
C LYS A 179 -23.21 8.09 -0.80
N ILE A 180 -22.99 8.01 0.50
CA ILE A 180 -22.79 6.71 1.18
C ILE A 180 -24.02 5.81 1.01
N SER A 181 -25.22 6.40 0.88
CA SER A 181 -26.46 5.66 0.62
C SER A 181 -26.63 5.14 -0.81
N SER A 182 -25.77 5.55 -1.75
CA SER A 182 -25.86 5.20 -3.17
C SER A 182 -24.46 5.13 -3.78
N LEU A 183 -23.68 4.13 -3.36
CA LEU A 183 -22.34 3.91 -3.85
C LEU A 183 -22.35 3.34 -5.28
N PRO A 184 -21.33 3.66 -6.10
CA PRO A 184 -21.15 3.07 -7.43
C PRO A 184 -20.73 1.59 -7.32
N LYS A 185 -20.43 0.96 -8.45
CA LYS A 185 -19.78 -0.36 -8.46
C LYS A 185 -18.44 -0.25 -7.75
N LEU A 186 -18.28 -1.01 -6.65
CA LEU A 186 -17.07 -1.05 -5.85
C LEU A 186 -16.08 -2.08 -6.38
N SER A 187 -14.79 -1.78 -6.24
CA SER A 187 -13.70 -2.69 -6.55
C SER A 187 -13.55 -3.78 -5.49
N ASN A 188 -12.87 -4.88 -5.87
CA ASN A 188 -12.57 -5.97 -4.95
C ASN A 188 -11.38 -5.67 -3.99
N LYS A 189 -10.77 -4.50 -4.10
CA LYS A 189 -9.67 -4.08 -3.20
C LYS A 189 -10.12 -4.02 -1.74
N VAL A 190 -11.40 -3.71 -1.50
CA VAL A 190 -12.02 -3.75 -0.19
C VAL A 190 -13.25 -4.66 -0.27
N SER A 191 -13.34 -5.68 0.58
CA SER A 191 -14.49 -6.60 0.58
C SER A 191 -15.76 -5.87 1.02
N GLU A 192 -16.92 -6.36 0.57
CA GLU A 192 -18.24 -5.82 0.98
C GLU A 192 -18.39 -5.85 2.51
N GLU A 193 -17.93 -6.90 3.17
CA GLU A 193 -17.93 -7.00 4.63
C GLU A 193 -17.09 -5.90 5.27
N THR A 194 -15.89 -5.64 4.75
CA THR A 194 -15.00 -4.59 5.26
C THR A 194 -15.61 -3.20 5.04
N TRP A 195 -16.24 -2.96 3.88
CA TRP A 195 -16.97 -1.71 3.61
C TRP A 195 -18.05 -1.45 4.68
N ASN A 196 -18.87 -2.45 4.96
CA ASN A 196 -19.93 -2.36 5.97
C ASN A 196 -19.35 -2.04 7.35
N LYS A 197 -18.30 -2.76 7.77
CA LYS A 197 -17.60 -2.51 9.03
C LYS A 197 -17.04 -1.09 9.12
N ILE A 198 -16.42 -0.58 8.04
CA ILE A 198 -15.89 0.79 7.99
C ILE A 198 -17.01 1.81 8.21
N PHE A 199 -18.14 1.70 7.49
CA PHE A 199 -19.23 2.66 7.61
C PHE A 199 -19.99 2.56 8.94
N GLU A 200 -20.12 1.37 9.52
CA GLU A 200 -20.66 1.20 10.87
C GLU A 200 -19.72 1.85 11.91
N ASN A 201 -18.42 1.65 11.74
CA ASN A 201 -17.42 2.19 12.66
C ASN A 201 -17.35 3.72 12.64
N LEU A 202 -17.52 4.36 11.48
CA LEU A 202 -17.58 5.82 11.37
C LEU A 202 -18.67 6.44 12.28
N LYS A 203 -19.74 5.70 12.57
CA LYS A 203 -20.84 6.13 13.45
C LYS A 203 -20.51 5.95 14.94
N SER A 204 -19.61 5.04 15.27
CA SER A 204 -19.32 4.64 16.65
C SER A 204 -18.28 5.51 17.35
N ASN A 205 -17.51 6.28 16.60
CA ASN A 205 -16.36 7.08 17.08
C ASN A 205 -15.33 6.27 17.89
N LYS A 206 -15.21 4.96 17.63
CA LYS A 206 -14.26 4.05 18.26
C LYS A 206 -13.31 3.49 17.21
N ILE A 207 -12.07 3.23 17.59
CA ILE A 207 -11.12 2.52 16.72
C ILE A 207 -11.54 1.04 16.67
N TYR A 208 -11.77 0.54 15.46
CA TYR A 208 -12.08 -0.87 15.23
C TYR A 208 -10.78 -1.69 15.11
N CYS A 209 -10.80 -2.90 15.64
CA CYS A 209 -9.73 -3.88 15.43
C CYS A 209 -10.37 -5.27 15.53
N ASP A 210 -10.23 -6.11 14.48
CA ASP A 210 -10.66 -7.51 14.48
C ASP A 210 -9.52 -8.46 14.88
#